data_f8644074ac91b20e4b8cc5587f8fbaa9
#
_entry.id   f8644074ac91b20e4b8cc5587f8fbaa9
#
_cell.length_a   1.000
_cell.length_b   1.000
_cell.length_c   1.000
_cell.angle_alpha   90.00
_cell.angle_beta   90.00
_cell.angle_gamma   90.00
#
_symmetry.space_group_name_H-M   'P 1'
#
loop_
_entity.id
_entity.type
_entity.pdbx_description
1 polymer ?
#
loop_
_entity_poly.entity_id
_entity_poly.type
_entity_poly.pdbx_seq_one_letter_code
_entity_poly.pdbx_strand_id
1 'polypeptide(L)'
;YLLDAPCTEAVCKLRALGVHIEQVTRVQKAKVERYKVTRLYRAEKEWEGIHPVNVETDVYEDNVELPIGSWLVPLAQPLGNLVATLLEPESVCGFVNFCVIPAEEGKGLFVSRLIK
;
A
#
# COMPACT_ATOMS: atom_id res chain seq x y z
N TYR A 1 -6.48 -3.89 3.50
CA TYR A 1 -5.09 -3.40 3.53
C TYR A 1 -4.87 -2.42 4.67
N LEU A 2 -3.66 -2.40 5.17
CA LEU A 2 -3.18 -1.44 6.15
C LEU A 2 -2.18 -0.50 5.47
N LEU A 3 -2.39 0.80 5.60
CA LEU A 3 -1.45 1.81 5.17
C LEU A 3 -0.82 2.49 6.38
N ASP A 4 0.49 2.64 6.38
CA ASP A 4 1.19 3.36 7.43
C ASP A 4 0.80 4.84 7.42
N ALA A 5 0.87 5.49 8.58
CA ALA A 5 0.40 6.87 8.76
C ALA A 5 0.92 7.88 7.72
N PRO A 6 2.17 7.80 7.21
CA PRO A 6 2.65 8.74 6.19
C PRO A 6 1.97 8.64 4.82
N CYS A 7 1.17 7.61 4.55
CA CYS A 7 0.53 7.40 3.24
C CYS A 7 -0.67 8.33 2.99
N THR A 8 -0.59 9.58 3.36
CA THR A 8 -1.70 10.55 3.23
C THR A 8 -2.09 10.82 1.78
N GLU A 9 -1.14 10.83 0.86
CA GLU A 9 -1.41 11.02 -0.56
C GLU A 9 -2.26 9.86 -1.13
N ALA A 10 -1.91 8.63 -0.80
CA ALA A 10 -2.67 7.45 -1.21
C ALA A 10 -4.08 7.48 -0.63
N VAL A 11 -4.22 7.86 0.63
CA VAL A 11 -5.53 7.98 1.31
C VAL A 11 -6.39 9.04 0.62
N CYS A 12 -5.84 10.21 0.32
CA CYS A 12 -6.57 11.28 -0.38
C CYS A 12 -7.06 10.81 -1.76
N LYS A 13 -6.22 10.13 -2.52
CA LYS A 13 -6.59 9.61 -3.84
C LYS A 13 -7.69 8.55 -3.76
N LEU A 14 -7.59 7.62 -2.81
CA LEU A 14 -8.62 6.59 -2.60
C LEU A 14 -9.96 7.21 -2.20
N ARG A 15 -9.95 8.17 -1.29
CA ARG A 15 -11.17 8.88 -0.87
C ARG A 15 -11.82 9.65 -2.00
N ALA A 16 -11.01 10.28 -2.85
CA ALA A 16 -11.51 10.97 -4.04
C ALA A 16 -12.21 10.03 -5.02
N LEU A 17 -11.84 8.75 -5.03
CA LEU A 17 -12.48 7.72 -5.85
C LEU A 17 -13.73 7.12 -5.19
N GLY A 18 -14.04 7.49 -3.96
CA GLY A 18 -15.19 6.96 -3.22
C GLY A 18 -14.89 5.73 -2.36
N VAL A 19 -13.62 5.40 -2.16
CA VAL A 19 -13.23 4.27 -1.32
C VAL A 19 -13.42 4.62 0.15
N HIS A 20 -14.04 3.70 0.90
CA HIS A 20 -14.18 3.81 2.35
C HIS A 20 -12.87 3.47 3.03
N ILE A 21 -12.40 4.34 3.93
CA ILE A 21 -11.17 4.17 4.70
C ILE A 21 -11.44 4.50 6.17
N GLU A 22 -10.92 3.67 7.06
CA GLU A 22 -10.99 3.87 8.49
C GLU A 22 -9.61 4.19 9.05
N GLN A 23 -9.54 5.11 10.00
CA GLN A 23 -8.30 5.40 10.70
C GLN A 23 -8.21 4.58 11.99
N VAL A 24 -7.04 4.04 12.28
CA VAL A 24 -6.77 3.33 13.54
C VAL A 24 -6.73 4.35 14.66
N THR A 25 -7.64 4.25 15.62
CA THR A 25 -7.76 5.16 16.77
C THR A 25 -7.36 4.52 18.09
N ARG A 26 -7.17 3.20 18.11
CA ARG A 26 -6.76 2.42 19.28
C ARG A 26 -5.63 1.48 18.91
N VAL A 27 -4.73 1.23 19.84
CA VAL A 27 -3.72 0.19 19.66
C VAL A 27 -4.40 -1.17 19.56
N GLN A 28 -4.16 -1.88 18.49
CA GLN A 28 -4.71 -3.22 18.22
C GLN A 28 -3.57 -4.13 17.76
N LYS A 29 -3.63 -5.38 18.18
CA LYS A 29 -2.72 -6.40 17.68
C LYS A 29 -3.34 -7.08 16.46
N ALA A 30 -2.57 -7.28 15.41
CA ALA A 30 -3.02 -7.95 14.21
C ALA A 30 -1.88 -8.73 13.57
N LYS A 31 -2.27 -9.78 12.83
CA LYS A 31 -1.36 -10.51 11.96
C LYS A 31 -1.46 -9.94 10.56
N VAL A 32 -0.32 -9.59 9.98
CA VAL A 32 -0.26 -8.97 8.66
C VAL A 32 0.70 -9.72 7.76
N GLU A 33 0.46 -9.62 6.46
CA GLU A 33 1.45 -9.92 5.44
C GLU A 33 2.15 -8.63 5.06
N ARG A 34 3.46 -8.59 5.24
CA ARG A 34 4.30 -7.46 4.88
C ARG A 34 5.06 -7.76 3.60
N TYR A 35 5.38 -6.71 2.88
CA TYR A 35 6.10 -6.79 1.62
C TYR A 35 7.47 -6.14 1.78
N LYS A 36 8.51 -6.92 1.51
CA LYS A 36 9.88 -6.40 1.42
C LYS A 36 10.26 -6.30 -0.04
N VAL A 37 10.70 -5.13 -0.48
CA VAL A 37 11.14 -4.91 -1.85
C VAL A 37 12.50 -5.56 -2.04
N THR A 38 12.57 -6.59 -2.88
CA THR A 38 13.81 -7.29 -3.20
C THR A 38 14.52 -6.69 -4.40
N ARG A 39 13.75 -6.20 -5.37
CA ARG A 39 14.26 -5.51 -6.55
C ARG A 39 13.33 -4.38 -6.94
N LEU A 40 13.91 -3.32 -7.47
CA LEU A 40 13.17 -2.16 -7.97
C LEU A 40 13.70 -1.80 -9.36
N TYR A 41 12.79 -1.68 -10.31
CA TYR A 41 13.08 -1.29 -11.68
C TYR A 41 12.36 0.01 -11.98
N ARG A 42 13.12 1.04 -12.29
CA ARG A 42 12.57 2.34 -12.66
C ARG A 42 12.52 2.46 -14.18
N ALA A 43 11.37 2.86 -14.71
CA ALA A 43 11.23 3.07 -16.14
C ALA A 43 12.15 4.21 -16.63
N GLU A 44 12.80 4.01 -17.77
CA GLU A 44 13.66 5.04 -18.37
C GLU A 44 12.85 6.21 -18.88
N LYS A 45 11.66 5.95 -19.41
CA LYS A 45 10.76 6.97 -19.93
C LYS A 45 9.92 7.56 -18.83
N GLU A 46 9.89 8.89 -18.80
CA GLU A 46 8.99 9.64 -17.94
C GLU A 46 7.56 9.56 -18.48
N TRP A 47 6.60 9.40 -17.59
CA TRP A 47 5.18 9.44 -17.89
C TRP A 47 4.51 10.45 -16.96
N GLU A 48 3.99 11.55 -17.53
CA GLU A 48 3.37 12.66 -16.77
C GLU A 48 4.21 13.17 -15.59
N GLY A 49 5.53 13.31 -15.80
CA GLY A 49 6.46 13.79 -14.77
C GLY A 49 6.95 12.72 -13.82
N ILE A 50 6.55 11.46 -14.00
CA ILE A 50 6.89 10.35 -13.11
C ILE A 50 7.62 9.26 -13.91
N HIS A 51 8.65 8.68 -13.31
CA HIS A 51 9.27 7.46 -13.80
C HIS A 51 8.61 6.27 -13.08
N PRO A 52 7.68 5.54 -13.73
CA PRO A 52 7.05 4.40 -13.08
C PRO A 52 8.06 3.38 -12.58
N VAL A 53 7.77 2.74 -11.46
CA VAL A 53 8.62 1.69 -10.90
C VAL A 53 7.88 0.36 -10.86
N ASN A 54 8.59 -0.71 -11.17
CA ASN A 54 8.12 -2.07 -10.93
C ASN A 54 8.97 -2.67 -9.80
N VAL A 55 8.33 -3.40 -8.92
CA VAL A 55 9.00 -4.00 -7.78
C VAL A 55 8.80 -5.51 -7.78
N GLU A 56 9.80 -6.22 -7.28
CA GLU A 56 9.68 -7.60 -6.86
C GLU A 56 9.70 -7.62 -5.34
N THR A 57 8.82 -8.36 -4.73
CA THR A 57 8.65 -8.38 -3.28
C THR A 57 8.71 -9.79 -2.72
N ASP A 58 9.25 -9.92 -1.51
CA ASP A 58 9.07 -11.08 -0.67
C ASP A 58 7.97 -10.77 0.34
N VAL A 59 7.03 -11.69 0.48
CA VAL A 59 5.92 -11.58 1.42
C VAL A 59 6.27 -12.39 2.67
N TYR A 60 6.08 -11.80 3.84
CA TYR A 60 6.27 -12.48 5.11
C TYR A 60 5.17 -12.10 6.10
N GLU A 61 4.83 -13.03 6.97
CA GLU A 61 3.85 -12.80 8.04
C GLU A 61 4.53 -12.16 9.25
N ASP A 62 3.84 -11.22 9.87
CA ASP A 62 4.31 -10.56 11.08
C ASP A 62 3.14 -10.29 12.02
N ASN A 63 3.38 -10.35 13.32
CA ASN A 63 2.43 -9.97 14.35
C ASN A 63 2.80 -8.56 14.80
N VAL A 64 1.93 -7.62 14.54
CA VAL A 64 2.22 -6.21 14.81
C VAL A 64 1.13 -5.57 15.66
N GLU A 65 1.51 -4.51 16.37
CA GLU A 65 0.55 -3.57 16.92
C GLU A 65 0.27 -2.52 15.85
N LEU A 66 -1.01 -2.34 15.50
CA LEU A 66 -1.40 -1.32 14.53
C LEU A 66 -1.19 0.05 15.14
N PRO A 67 -0.29 0.88 14.58
CA PRO A 67 -0.05 2.21 15.13
C PRO A 67 -1.28 3.11 15.02
N ILE A 68 -1.52 3.92 16.04
CA ILE A 68 -2.56 4.95 15.98
C ILE A 68 -2.19 5.92 14.85
N GLY A 69 -3.17 6.27 14.01
CA GLY A 69 -2.95 7.11 12.83
C GLY A 69 -2.73 6.34 11.54
N SER A 70 -2.54 5.02 11.61
CA SER A 70 -2.54 4.16 10.42
C SER A 70 -3.94 4.09 9.81
N TRP A 71 -4.02 3.64 8.57
CA TRP A 71 -5.26 3.61 7.79
C TRP A 71 -5.63 2.19 7.43
N LEU A 72 -6.90 1.82 7.65
CA LEU A 72 -7.46 0.53 7.24
C LEU A 72 -8.33 0.73 6.00
N VAL A 73 -8.06 -0.04 4.96
CA VAL A 73 -8.83 0.00 3.72
C VAL A 73 -9.49 -1.38 3.55
N PRO A 74 -10.79 -1.50 3.91
CA PRO A 74 -11.49 -2.77 3.78
C PRO A 74 -11.68 -3.19 2.33
N LEU A 75 -11.52 -4.48 2.04
CA LEU A 75 -11.85 -5.04 0.73
C LEU A 75 -13.35 -5.35 0.59
N ALA A 76 -14.06 -5.53 1.70
CA ALA A 76 -15.49 -5.81 1.72
C ALA A 76 -16.29 -4.52 1.51
N GLN A 77 -16.14 -3.93 0.33
CA GLN A 77 -16.86 -2.73 -0.10
C GLN A 77 -17.03 -2.76 -1.61
N PRO A 78 -17.93 -1.95 -2.20
CA PRO A 78 -18.19 -1.98 -3.64
C PRO A 78 -16.95 -1.79 -4.51
N LEU A 79 -15.98 -0.97 -4.07
CA LEU A 79 -14.75 -0.71 -4.80
C LEU A 79 -13.58 -1.60 -4.36
N GLY A 80 -13.85 -2.73 -3.69
CA GLY A 80 -12.80 -3.64 -3.21
C GLY A 80 -11.84 -4.11 -4.27
N ASN A 81 -12.30 -4.41 -5.48
CA ASN A 81 -11.43 -4.81 -6.59
C ASN A 81 -10.50 -3.68 -7.04
N LEU A 82 -10.99 -2.46 -7.08
CA LEU A 82 -10.17 -1.28 -7.38
C LEU A 82 -9.10 -1.09 -6.30
N VAL A 83 -9.47 -1.23 -5.03
CA VAL A 83 -8.53 -1.14 -3.90
C VAL A 83 -7.40 -2.15 -4.08
N ALA A 84 -7.70 -3.40 -4.37
CA ALA A 84 -6.68 -4.43 -4.57
C ALA A 84 -5.75 -4.07 -5.74
N THR A 85 -6.30 -3.58 -6.86
CA THR A 85 -5.51 -3.17 -8.01
C THR A 85 -4.55 -2.02 -7.68
N LEU A 86 -5.00 -1.04 -6.90
CA LEU A 86 -4.19 0.13 -6.58
C LEU A 86 -3.16 -0.12 -5.48
N LEU A 87 -3.46 -0.99 -4.52
CA LEU A 87 -2.61 -1.20 -3.35
C LEU A 87 -1.68 -2.40 -3.46
N GLU A 88 -1.94 -3.34 -4.36
CA GLU A 88 -1.03 -4.48 -4.54
C GLU A 88 0.31 -4.00 -5.09
N PRO A 89 1.45 -4.28 -4.40
CA PRO A 89 2.74 -3.68 -4.76
C PRO A 89 3.24 -4.00 -6.16
N GLU A 90 2.92 -5.18 -6.67
CA GLU A 90 3.38 -5.62 -8.00
C GLU A 90 2.38 -5.30 -9.11
N SER A 91 1.31 -4.57 -8.80
CA SER A 91 0.32 -4.15 -9.80
C SER A 91 0.91 -3.10 -10.74
N VAL A 92 0.75 -3.31 -12.05
CA VAL A 92 1.28 -2.39 -13.07
C VAL A 92 0.65 -1.00 -13.00
N CYS A 93 -0.60 -0.91 -12.55
CA CYS A 93 -1.31 0.36 -12.43
C CYS A 93 -1.50 0.77 -10.97
N GLY A 94 -0.71 0.20 -10.06
CA GLY A 94 -0.85 0.45 -8.63
C GLY A 94 -0.15 1.72 -8.15
N PHE A 95 -0.41 2.09 -6.91
CA PHE A 95 0.19 3.27 -6.30
C PHE A 95 1.71 3.14 -6.11
N VAL A 96 2.24 1.94 -5.91
CA VAL A 96 3.69 1.73 -5.87
C VAL A 96 4.29 1.97 -7.24
N ASN A 97 3.67 1.45 -8.30
CA ASN A 97 4.14 1.64 -9.68
C ASN A 97 4.23 3.13 -10.06
N PHE A 98 3.24 3.93 -9.68
CA PHE A 98 3.19 5.36 -9.98
C PHE A 98 3.78 6.24 -8.87
N CYS A 99 4.55 5.68 -7.95
CA CYS A 99 5.26 6.42 -6.90
C CYS A 99 4.36 7.18 -5.92
N VAL A 100 3.08 6.84 -5.83
CA VAL A 100 2.17 7.38 -4.81
C VAL A 100 2.52 6.82 -3.44
N ILE A 101 2.88 5.53 -3.39
CA ILE A 101 3.46 4.88 -2.21
C ILE A 101 4.95 4.68 -2.51
N PRO A 102 5.85 5.30 -1.73
CA PRO A 102 7.28 5.18 -1.97
C PRO A 102 7.78 3.75 -1.78
N ALA A 103 8.75 3.34 -2.57
CA ALA A 103 9.41 2.06 -2.46
C ALA A 103 10.93 2.23 -2.55
N GLU A 104 11.65 1.47 -1.74
CA GLU A 104 13.11 1.40 -1.78
C GLU A 104 13.57 -0.05 -1.75
N GLU A 105 14.55 -0.38 -2.59
CA GLU A 105 15.13 -1.72 -2.62
C GLU A 105 15.74 -2.09 -1.26
N GLY A 106 15.44 -3.29 -0.79
CA GLY A 106 15.90 -3.80 0.50
C GLY A 106 15.07 -3.36 1.71
N LYS A 107 14.01 -2.57 1.51
CA LYS A 107 13.15 -2.08 2.61
C LYS A 107 11.72 -2.58 2.49
N GLY A 108 11.01 -2.59 3.61
CA GLY A 108 9.58 -2.88 3.64
C GLY A 108 8.75 -1.73 3.05
N LEU A 109 7.61 -2.06 2.50
CA LEU A 109 6.65 -1.07 1.99
C LEU A 109 5.74 -0.54 3.10
N PHE A 110 5.17 0.63 2.87
CA PHE A 110 4.19 1.24 3.79
C PHE A 110 2.78 0.66 3.65
N VAL A 111 2.60 -0.33 2.79
CA VAL A 111 1.35 -1.07 2.64
C VAL A 111 1.53 -2.49 3.15
N SER A 112 0.54 -3.00 3.85
CA SER A 112 0.48 -4.38 4.35
C SER A 112 -0.92 -4.94 4.17
N ARG A 113 -1.06 -6.26 4.17
CA ARG A 113 -2.37 -6.90 4.07
C ARG A 113 -2.68 -7.61 5.38
N LEU A 114 -3.87 -7.32 5.95
CA LEU A 114 -4.32 -7.98 7.16
C LEU A 114 -4.70 -9.43 6.89
N ILE A 115 -4.26 -10.32 7.76
CA ILE A 115 -4.63 -11.74 7.75
C ILE A 115 -5.74 -11.93 8.79
N LYS A 116 -6.83 -12.53 8.36
CA LYS A 116 -7.92 -12.88 9.24
C LYS A 116 -7.74 -14.28 9.84
#